data_bde7235b62f1d81f204f46a65cf2aea2
#
_entry.id   bde7235b62f1d81f204f46a65cf2aea2
#
_cell.length_a   1.000
_cell.length_b   1.000
_cell.length_c   1.000
_cell.angle_alpha   90.00
_cell.angle_beta   90.00
_cell.angle_gamma   90.00
#
_symmetry.space_group_name_H-M   'P 1'
#
loop_
_entity.id
_entity.type
_entity.pdbx_description
1 polymer ?
#
loop_
_entity_poly.entity_id
_entity_poly.type
_entity_poly.pdbx_seq_one_letter_code
_entity_poly.pdbx_strand_id
1 'polypeptide(L)'
;MRYKMGRVLTACSVVMVLLVSWNMGSVRASSLPHRVFILHSYEAGHVCGQPQHDGVVAALRKAGFKEEENLEIEAYFMDTKRKNNTPELIDEQARLALGKIRDFRPSVLVTLDDNAFRTVALQLVDSDIPVVFSGMNGQPEDYNQKTPWLESRPHPGHNITGVYEKLHIADALKIHSRLLPGVKKVWVFVDPSPTGRAISKQIKLEMEQESVPCSWEMKIATTWEEYQKEIRSANADPEAGAIYPAALLLKDGEGHSYTAPDILAWTVQNSKKPEIALNYAFTRMGLFGGAAVDFHAMGSQAGQMAALVLKGGAPGAIPIEDAQRYALVFNLNRSKELGIQIPADILMAADDIVSAKP
;
A
#
# COMPACT_ATOMS: atom_id res chain seq x y z
N MET A 1 81.55 69.85 32.33
CA MET A 1 80.30 69.68 31.53
C MET A 1 80.64 68.75 30.38
N ARG A 2 80.40 67.48 30.50
CA ARG A 2 80.51 66.49 29.43
C ARG A 2 79.43 65.40 29.66
N TYR A 3 78.45 65.36 28.76
CA TYR A 3 77.40 64.28 28.74
C TYR A 3 77.99 63.02 28.12
N LYS A 4 77.86 61.94 28.78
CA LYS A 4 78.11 60.59 28.26
C LYS A 4 76.78 59.98 27.78
N MET A 5 76.75 59.65 26.51
CA MET A 5 75.66 58.99 25.82
C MET A 5 75.87 57.47 26.04
N GLY A 6 74.91 56.83 26.73
CA GLY A 6 74.89 55.40 26.87
C GLY A 6 74.06 54.78 25.73
N ARG A 7 74.62 53.73 25.08
CA ARG A 7 73.93 52.94 24.06
C ARG A 7 73.11 51.87 24.78
N VAL A 8 71.83 51.87 24.49
CA VAL A 8 70.88 50.78 24.85
C VAL A 8 70.83 49.82 23.68
N LEU A 9 71.25 48.55 23.88
CA LEU A 9 71.06 47.44 22.96
C LEU A 9 69.67 46.85 23.19
N THR A 10 68.82 46.95 22.20
CA THR A 10 67.49 46.32 22.19
C THR A 10 67.63 44.96 21.55
N ALA A 11 67.51 43.92 22.37
CA ALA A 11 67.43 42.53 21.90
C ALA A 11 65.98 42.25 21.39
N CYS A 12 65.82 42.01 20.10
CA CYS A 12 64.55 41.49 19.53
C CYS A 12 64.46 40.00 19.73
N SER A 13 63.64 39.57 20.66
CA SER A 13 63.22 38.16 20.77
C SER A 13 62.10 37.83 19.79
N VAL A 14 62.40 37.05 18.75
CA VAL A 14 61.41 36.53 17.81
C VAL A 14 60.77 35.32 18.50
N VAL A 15 59.54 35.51 18.94
CA VAL A 15 58.68 34.38 19.40
C VAL A 15 58.03 33.73 18.18
N MET A 16 58.54 32.57 17.78
CA MET A 16 57.96 31.72 16.74
C MET A 16 56.77 30.95 17.30
N VAL A 17 55.54 31.43 17.04
CA VAL A 17 54.32 30.76 17.39
C VAL A 17 54.06 29.65 16.35
N LEU A 18 54.35 28.38 16.73
CA LEU A 18 53.93 27.18 15.97
C LEU A 18 52.43 26.98 16.13
N LEU A 19 51.65 27.41 15.12
CA LEU A 19 50.26 27.05 14.98
C LEU A 19 50.20 25.57 14.58
N VAL A 20 50.03 24.67 15.59
CA VAL A 20 49.59 23.30 15.34
C VAL A 20 48.13 23.35 15.03
N SER A 21 47.76 23.30 13.75
CA SER A 21 46.39 23.09 13.30
C SER A 21 45.98 21.66 13.62
N TRP A 22 45.31 21.47 14.76
CA TRP A 22 44.61 20.25 15.04
C TRP A 22 43.46 20.15 14.04
N ASN A 23 43.63 19.30 13.01
CA ASN A 23 42.55 18.79 12.24
C ASN A 23 41.71 17.91 13.19
N MET A 24 40.72 18.50 13.88
CA MET A 24 39.64 17.78 14.47
C MET A 24 38.76 17.22 13.30
N GLY A 25 39.19 16.09 12.76
CA GLY A 25 38.31 15.24 12.01
C GLY A 25 37.09 14.99 12.91
N SER A 26 35.96 15.53 12.55
CA SER A 26 34.68 15.22 13.21
C SER A 26 34.49 13.73 13.08
N VAL A 27 34.83 12.98 14.12
CA VAL A 27 34.39 11.60 14.30
C VAL A 27 32.84 11.73 14.37
N ARG A 28 32.18 11.50 13.25
CA ARG A 28 30.74 11.31 13.22
C ARG A 28 30.48 10.13 14.15
N ALA A 29 29.95 10.43 15.34
CA ALA A 29 29.45 9.36 16.19
C ALA A 29 28.51 8.52 15.33
N SER A 30 28.86 7.27 15.08
CA SER A 30 28.02 6.31 14.43
C SER A 30 26.82 6.13 15.36
N SER A 31 25.74 6.87 15.13
CA SER A 31 24.46 6.55 15.73
C SER A 31 24.11 5.13 15.31
N LEU A 32 23.63 4.30 16.22
CA LEU A 32 23.11 2.98 15.87
C LEU A 32 22.12 3.13 14.71
N PRO A 33 22.16 2.23 13.72
CA PRO A 33 21.26 2.32 12.58
C PRO A 33 19.81 2.25 13.06
N HIS A 34 18.94 3.03 12.42
CA HIS A 34 17.50 2.87 12.57
C HIS A 34 17.09 1.50 12.06
N ARG A 35 16.20 0.83 12.76
CA ARG A 35 15.80 -0.54 12.44
C ARG A 35 14.33 -0.56 12.03
N VAL A 36 14.03 -0.98 10.82
CA VAL A 36 12.69 -1.09 10.27
C VAL A 36 12.35 -2.55 10.02
N PHE A 37 11.28 -3.04 10.63
CA PHE A 37 10.78 -4.37 10.35
C PHE A 37 9.56 -4.26 9.45
N ILE A 38 9.57 -4.94 8.28
CA ILE A 38 8.44 -4.96 7.35
C ILE A 38 7.79 -6.33 7.40
N LEU A 39 6.58 -6.38 7.95
CA LEU A 39 5.80 -7.61 8.10
C LEU A 39 4.76 -7.71 6.98
N HIS A 40 4.91 -8.70 6.12
CA HIS A 40 3.97 -9.01 5.05
C HIS A 40 2.91 -10.03 5.50
N SER A 41 1.64 -9.76 5.22
CA SER A 41 0.59 -10.77 5.36
C SER A 41 0.77 -11.93 4.39
N TYR A 42 1.29 -11.65 3.18
CA TYR A 42 1.36 -12.62 2.08
C TYR A 42 2.80 -13.08 1.83
N GLU A 43 3.00 -13.83 0.75
CA GLU A 43 4.31 -14.33 0.31
C GLU A 43 5.20 -13.26 -0.32
N ALA A 44 6.48 -13.55 -0.41
CA ALA A 44 7.43 -12.74 -1.16
C ALA A 44 7.01 -12.64 -2.64
N GLY A 45 7.09 -11.43 -3.21
CA GLY A 45 6.70 -11.16 -4.59
C GLY A 45 5.18 -11.10 -4.82
N HIS A 46 4.35 -11.13 -3.78
CA HIS A 46 2.90 -10.96 -3.92
C HIS A 46 2.54 -9.63 -4.58
N VAL A 47 1.58 -9.67 -5.53
CA VAL A 47 1.21 -8.53 -6.39
C VAL A 47 0.74 -7.28 -5.64
N CYS A 48 0.26 -7.41 -4.42
CA CYS A 48 -0.11 -6.29 -3.54
C CYS A 48 1.03 -5.94 -2.57
N GLY A 49 1.61 -6.94 -1.90
CA GLY A 49 2.58 -6.72 -0.83
C GLY A 49 3.95 -6.25 -1.31
N GLN A 50 4.47 -6.78 -2.42
CA GLN A 50 5.79 -6.38 -2.91
C GLN A 50 5.86 -4.91 -3.34
N PRO A 51 4.90 -4.36 -4.12
CA PRO A 51 4.91 -2.94 -4.45
C PRO A 51 4.77 -2.02 -3.23
N GLN A 52 3.98 -2.42 -2.22
CA GLN A 52 3.91 -1.66 -0.96
C GLN A 52 5.28 -1.61 -0.27
N HIS A 53 5.95 -2.76 -0.16
CA HIS A 53 7.31 -2.85 0.39
C HIS A 53 8.27 -1.92 -0.36
N ASP A 54 8.29 -2.01 -1.68
CA ASP A 54 9.18 -1.18 -2.52
C ASP A 54 8.89 0.31 -2.34
N GLY A 55 7.62 0.68 -2.22
CA GLY A 55 7.17 2.03 -1.90
C GLY A 55 7.66 2.52 -0.52
N VAL A 56 7.55 1.69 0.51
CA VAL A 56 8.06 1.99 1.86
C VAL A 56 9.57 2.26 1.80
N VAL A 57 10.34 1.35 1.21
CA VAL A 57 11.80 1.47 1.10
C VAL A 57 12.20 2.73 0.31
N ALA A 58 11.52 3.00 -0.81
CA ALA A 58 11.76 4.19 -1.63
C ALA A 58 11.52 5.49 -0.84
N ALA A 59 10.45 5.54 -0.05
CA ALA A 59 10.11 6.70 0.78
C ALA A 59 11.12 6.90 1.91
N LEU A 60 11.54 5.84 2.60
CA LEU A 60 12.59 5.90 3.62
C LEU A 60 13.90 6.42 3.04
N ARG A 61 14.33 5.91 1.87
CA ARG A 61 15.52 6.38 1.16
C ARG A 61 15.42 7.86 0.81
N LYS A 62 14.27 8.31 0.29
CA LYS A 62 14.02 9.73 -0.02
C LYS A 62 14.07 10.61 1.22
N ALA A 63 13.67 10.09 2.38
CA ALA A 63 13.71 10.79 3.66
C ALA A 63 15.11 10.84 4.30
N GLY A 64 16.13 10.21 3.68
CA GLY A 64 17.52 10.19 4.13
C GLY A 64 17.91 8.93 4.93
N PHE A 65 17.03 7.93 5.01
CA PHE A 65 17.32 6.64 5.62
C PHE A 65 17.78 5.64 4.54
N LYS A 66 19.02 5.17 4.64
CA LYS A 66 19.65 4.31 3.64
C LYS A 66 20.29 3.10 4.30
N GLU A 67 20.04 1.91 3.77
CA GLU A 67 20.51 0.63 4.33
C GLU A 67 22.02 0.54 4.48
N GLU A 68 22.77 1.20 3.60
CA GLU A 68 24.23 1.18 3.62
C GLU A 68 24.86 2.20 4.59
N GLU A 69 24.05 3.11 5.16
CA GLU A 69 24.54 4.24 5.95
C GLU A 69 23.99 4.26 7.39
N ASN A 70 22.65 4.21 7.54
CA ASN A 70 21.99 4.49 8.82
C ASN A 70 20.67 3.73 9.04
N LEU A 71 20.37 2.75 8.20
CA LEU A 71 19.13 1.97 8.22
C LEU A 71 19.43 0.48 8.12
N GLU A 72 18.74 -0.31 8.91
CA GLU A 72 18.68 -1.77 8.81
C GLU A 72 17.22 -2.17 8.57
N ILE A 73 16.96 -2.97 7.52
CA ILE A 73 15.62 -3.46 7.19
C ILE A 73 15.61 -4.98 7.33
N GLU A 74 14.64 -5.50 8.08
CA GLU A 74 14.29 -6.92 8.06
C GLU A 74 12.87 -7.09 7.57
N ALA A 75 12.62 -8.11 6.75
CA ALA A 75 11.29 -8.44 6.25
C ALA A 75 10.89 -9.87 6.64
N TYR A 76 9.61 -10.07 6.99
CA TYR A 76 9.04 -11.38 7.23
C TYR A 76 7.73 -11.55 6.46
N PHE A 77 7.57 -12.73 5.83
CA PHE A 77 6.44 -13.07 4.97
C PHE A 77 5.62 -14.18 5.64
N MET A 78 4.40 -13.86 6.06
CA MET A 78 3.51 -14.81 6.74
C MET A 78 2.89 -15.83 5.79
N ASP A 79 2.83 -15.56 4.48
CA ASP A 79 2.27 -16.41 3.40
C ASP A 79 0.84 -16.90 3.71
N THR A 80 -0.04 -16.01 4.17
CA THR A 80 -1.37 -16.35 4.68
C THR A 80 -2.42 -16.59 3.60
N LYS A 81 -2.07 -16.49 2.31
CA LYS A 81 -2.99 -16.82 1.21
C LYS A 81 -2.74 -18.20 0.59
N ARG A 82 -1.52 -18.71 0.67
CA ARG A 82 -1.14 -19.96 0.01
C ARG A 82 -0.91 -21.08 1.02
N LYS A 83 0.17 -20.95 1.81
CA LYS A 83 0.61 -22.03 2.72
C LYS A 83 -0.07 -21.98 4.07
N ASN A 84 -0.21 -20.79 4.63
CA ASN A 84 -0.67 -20.60 6.01
C ASN A 84 -2.08 -19.96 6.02
N ASN A 85 -3.02 -20.59 5.31
CA ASN A 85 -4.34 -20.00 5.02
C ASN A 85 -5.46 -20.45 5.95
N THR A 86 -5.14 -21.17 7.04
CA THR A 86 -6.12 -21.47 8.11
C THR A 86 -5.90 -20.56 9.32
N PRO A 87 -6.93 -20.33 10.15
CA PRO A 87 -6.76 -19.50 11.36
C PRO A 87 -5.59 -19.94 12.24
N GLU A 88 -5.42 -21.25 12.46
CA GLU A 88 -4.37 -21.81 13.30
C GLU A 88 -2.98 -21.57 12.73
N LEU A 89 -2.81 -21.72 11.41
CA LEU A 89 -1.54 -21.44 10.72
C LEU A 89 -1.23 -19.94 10.69
N ILE A 90 -2.25 -19.09 10.51
CA ILE A 90 -2.07 -17.63 10.59
C ILE A 90 -1.60 -17.22 11.98
N ASP A 91 -2.20 -17.78 13.04
CA ASP A 91 -1.83 -17.49 14.42
C ASP A 91 -0.42 -18.03 14.75
N GLU A 92 -0.02 -19.17 14.17
CA GLU A 92 1.35 -19.65 14.26
C GLU A 92 2.35 -18.67 13.61
N GLN A 93 2.07 -18.21 12.40
CA GLN A 93 2.91 -17.23 11.72
C GLN A 93 2.99 -15.91 12.50
N ALA A 94 1.90 -15.49 13.14
CA ALA A 94 1.90 -14.30 14.00
C ALA A 94 2.83 -14.48 15.21
N ARG A 95 2.82 -15.66 15.86
CA ARG A 95 3.76 -15.95 16.98
C ARG A 95 5.21 -15.95 16.53
N LEU A 96 5.51 -16.52 15.35
CA LEU A 96 6.86 -16.49 14.78
C LEU A 96 7.30 -15.06 14.45
N ALA A 97 6.42 -14.25 13.84
CA ALA A 97 6.67 -12.85 13.53
C ALA A 97 6.97 -12.04 14.81
N LEU A 98 6.16 -12.20 15.87
CA LEU A 98 6.38 -11.54 17.16
C LEU A 98 7.74 -11.93 17.80
N GLY A 99 8.17 -13.19 17.64
CA GLY A 99 9.50 -13.62 18.06
C GLY A 99 10.60 -12.85 17.34
N LYS A 100 10.55 -12.81 16.00
CA LYS A 100 11.51 -12.07 15.16
C LYS A 100 11.52 -10.57 15.46
N ILE A 101 10.35 -9.96 15.64
CA ILE A 101 10.22 -8.53 15.99
C ILE A 101 10.90 -8.26 17.33
N ARG A 102 10.72 -9.11 18.34
CA ARG A 102 11.39 -8.98 19.63
C ARG A 102 12.92 -9.10 19.54
N ASP A 103 13.41 -10.05 18.73
CA ASP A 103 14.84 -10.26 18.54
C ASP A 103 15.46 -9.09 17.75
N PHE A 104 14.78 -8.64 16.71
CA PHE A 104 15.23 -7.53 15.87
C PHE A 104 15.13 -6.17 16.57
N ARG A 105 14.19 -5.94 17.49
CA ARG A 105 13.95 -4.67 18.21
C ARG A 105 13.84 -3.48 17.27
N PRO A 106 12.81 -3.42 16.41
CA PRO A 106 12.69 -2.37 15.43
C PRO A 106 12.43 -0.99 16.07
N SER A 107 12.98 0.06 15.47
CA SER A 107 12.59 1.45 15.73
C SER A 107 11.21 1.77 15.21
N VAL A 108 10.73 1.05 14.18
CA VAL A 108 9.37 1.07 13.65
C VAL A 108 9.05 -0.26 12.98
N LEU A 109 7.85 -0.77 13.24
CA LEU A 109 7.24 -1.89 12.54
C LEU A 109 6.34 -1.35 11.44
N VAL A 110 6.49 -1.83 10.20
CA VAL A 110 5.55 -1.60 9.11
C VAL A 110 4.81 -2.89 8.84
N THR A 111 3.47 -2.87 8.93
CA THR A 111 2.63 -4.05 8.60
C THR A 111 1.91 -3.82 7.28
N LEU A 112 1.95 -4.84 6.40
CA LEU A 112 1.32 -4.81 5.09
C LEU A 112 0.14 -5.77 5.05
N ASP A 113 -1.03 -5.24 4.67
CA ASP A 113 -2.32 -5.92 4.57
C ASP A 113 -2.92 -6.40 5.92
N ASP A 114 -4.15 -6.93 5.89
CA ASP A 114 -5.00 -7.17 7.06
C ASP A 114 -4.44 -8.20 8.07
N ASN A 115 -3.87 -9.33 7.60
CA ASN A 115 -3.47 -10.39 8.53
C ASN A 115 -2.29 -9.97 9.41
N ALA A 116 -1.28 -9.29 8.86
CA ALA A 116 -0.18 -8.73 9.62
C ALA A 116 -0.67 -7.72 10.67
N PHE A 117 -1.59 -6.84 10.28
CA PHE A 117 -2.20 -5.88 11.19
C PHE A 117 -2.99 -6.57 12.30
N ARG A 118 -3.97 -7.39 11.93
CA ARG A 118 -4.93 -8.01 12.83
C ARG A 118 -4.28 -8.96 13.85
N THR A 119 -3.24 -9.69 13.44
CA THR A 119 -2.68 -10.76 14.27
C THR A 119 -1.36 -10.39 14.94
N VAL A 120 -0.70 -9.30 14.49
CA VAL A 120 0.57 -8.87 15.07
C VAL A 120 0.49 -7.43 15.60
N ALA A 121 0.12 -6.45 14.75
CA ALA A 121 0.08 -5.05 15.17
C ALA A 121 -0.82 -4.81 16.39
N LEU A 122 -2.02 -5.41 16.38
CA LEU A 122 -2.97 -5.29 17.50
C LEU A 122 -2.47 -5.91 18.82
N GLN A 123 -1.53 -6.86 18.78
CA GLN A 123 -0.90 -7.38 20.00
C GLN A 123 0.20 -6.47 20.55
N LEU A 124 0.61 -5.47 19.78
CA LEU A 124 1.65 -4.50 20.13
C LEU A 124 1.07 -3.13 20.52
N VAL A 125 -0.26 -3.02 20.67
CA VAL A 125 -0.91 -1.78 21.15
C VAL A 125 -0.30 -1.40 22.50
N ASP A 126 0.02 -0.12 22.66
CA ASP A 126 0.65 0.46 23.85
C ASP A 126 2.04 -0.13 24.24
N SER A 127 2.68 -0.89 23.34
CA SER A 127 4.07 -1.28 23.51
C SER A 127 5.02 -0.14 23.09
N ASP A 128 6.31 -0.32 23.39
CA ASP A 128 7.37 0.62 22.99
C ASP A 128 7.68 0.58 21.47
N ILE A 129 7.01 -0.29 20.69
CA ILE A 129 7.25 -0.44 19.27
C ILE A 129 6.23 0.41 18.50
N PRO A 130 6.64 1.48 17.82
CA PRO A 130 5.78 2.23 16.91
C PRO A 130 5.36 1.37 15.72
N VAL A 131 4.10 1.46 15.31
CA VAL A 131 3.55 0.70 14.18
C VAL A 131 2.98 1.63 13.13
N VAL A 132 3.32 1.36 11.87
CA VAL A 132 2.71 1.98 10.69
C VAL A 132 2.11 0.88 9.82
N PHE A 133 0.80 0.90 9.60
CA PHE A 133 0.17 -0.07 8.70
C PHE A 133 -0.01 0.49 7.29
N SER A 134 -0.13 -0.42 6.30
CA SER A 134 -0.45 -0.11 4.90
C SER A 134 -1.33 -1.21 4.33
N GLY A 135 -2.35 -0.86 3.52
CA GLY A 135 -3.13 -1.83 2.76
C GLY A 135 -4.18 -2.59 3.57
N MET A 136 -4.70 -2.01 4.62
CA MET A 136 -5.81 -2.57 5.37
C MET A 136 -7.12 -2.42 4.57
N ASN A 137 -7.80 -3.51 4.28
CA ASN A 137 -9.12 -3.52 3.62
C ASN A 137 -10.27 -3.37 4.63
N GLY A 138 -10.13 -3.94 5.84
CA GLY A 138 -11.10 -3.77 6.93
C GLY A 138 -11.10 -2.34 7.46
N GLN A 139 -12.27 -1.84 7.88
CA GLN A 139 -12.33 -0.51 8.47
C GLN A 139 -11.55 -0.46 9.79
N PRO A 140 -10.71 0.54 10.03
CA PRO A 140 -9.99 0.71 11.30
C PRO A 140 -10.90 0.61 12.52
N GLU A 141 -12.10 1.17 12.44
CA GLU A 141 -13.11 1.17 13.50
C GLU A 141 -13.65 -0.25 13.81
N ASP A 142 -13.70 -1.15 12.82
CA ASP A 142 -14.15 -2.53 13.03
C ASP A 142 -13.12 -3.34 13.84
N TYR A 143 -11.83 -3.09 13.64
CA TYR A 143 -10.77 -3.67 14.46
C TYR A 143 -10.75 -3.09 15.87
N ASN A 144 -11.08 -1.80 16.02
CA ASN A 144 -11.14 -1.12 17.31
C ASN A 144 -12.20 -1.69 18.25
N GLN A 145 -13.29 -2.26 17.71
CA GLN A 145 -14.33 -2.92 18.52
C GLN A 145 -13.80 -4.14 19.27
N LYS A 146 -12.80 -4.82 18.76
CA LYS A 146 -12.22 -6.03 19.36
C LYS A 146 -11.04 -5.72 20.28
N THR A 147 -10.22 -4.80 19.87
CA THR A 147 -9.02 -4.38 20.59
C THR A 147 -8.97 -2.85 20.51
N PRO A 148 -9.16 -2.12 21.61
CA PRO A 148 -9.05 -0.67 21.59
C PRO A 148 -7.63 -0.27 21.19
N TRP A 149 -7.49 0.37 20.03
CA TRP A 149 -6.20 0.80 19.49
C TRP A 149 -6.29 2.16 18.79
N LEU A 150 -7.49 2.70 18.65
CA LEU A 150 -7.80 3.89 17.89
C LEU A 150 -8.78 4.78 18.63
N GLU A 151 -8.41 6.02 18.91
CA GLU A 151 -9.35 7.04 19.41
C GLU A 151 -10.17 7.64 18.26
N SER A 152 -9.48 8.07 17.19
CA SER A 152 -10.08 8.53 15.93
C SER A 152 -9.05 8.50 14.82
N ARG A 153 -9.46 8.52 13.54
CA ARG A 153 -8.50 8.56 12.41
C ARG A 153 -7.62 9.81 12.43
N PRO A 154 -8.13 11.04 12.70
CA PRO A 154 -7.28 12.22 12.82
C PRO A 154 -6.32 12.19 14.02
N HIS A 155 -6.67 11.50 15.09
CA HIS A 155 -5.90 11.36 16.32
C HIS A 155 -5.95 9.91 16.80
N PRO A 156 -5.05 9.04 16.32
CA PRO A 156 -5.07 7.62 16.69
C PRO A 156 -4.91 7.37 18.19
N GLY A 157 -4.13 8.19 18.91
CA GLY A 157 -4.01 8.17 20.38
C GLY A 157 -3.03 7.13 20.93
N HIS A 158 -2.76 6.05 20.20
CA HIS A 158 -1.88 4.94 20.58
C HIS A 158 -0.58 4.93 19.78
N ASN A 159 0.18 3.84 19.85
CA ASN A 159 1.44 3.67 19.11
C ASN A 159 1.26 3.18 17.66
N ILE A 160 0.06 3.28 17.09
CA ILE A 160 -0.28 2.78 15.75
C ILE A 160 -0.86 3.92 14.90
N THR A 161 -0.36 4.05 13.68
CA THR A 161 -0.92 4.89 12.61
C THR A 161 -0.77 4.16 11.27
N GLY A 162 -1.18 4.76 10.16
CA GLY A 162 -0.95 4.17 8.83
C GLY A 162 -1.85 4.66 7.73
N VAL A 163 -1.85 3.89 6.63
CA VAL A 163 -2.57 4.21 5.40
C VAL A 163 -3.62 3.13 5.14
N TYR A 164 -4.88 3.55 5.12
CA TYR A 164 -6.02 2.72 4.78
C TYR A 164 -6.14 2.55 3.26
N GLU A 165 -6.42 1.35 2.79
CA GLU A 165 -6.58 1.07 1.36
C GLU A 165 -7.91 1.63 0.84
N LYS A 166 -7.88 2.80 0.21
CA LYS A 166 -9.02 3.33 -0.53
C LYS A 166 -9.11 2.66 -1.90
N LEU A 167 -10.29 2.16 -2.28
CA LEU A 167 -10.51 1.47 -3.56
C LEU A 167 -10.61 2.40 -4.76
N HIS A 168 -10.97 3.67 -4.55
CA HIS A 168 -11.17 4.67 -5.60
C HIS A 168 -12.22 4.24 -6.65
N ILE A 169 -13.26 3.49 -6.23
CA ILE A 169 -14.28 3.01 -7.14
C ILE A 169 -15.10 4.15 -7.74
N ALA A 170 -15.39 5.19 -6.99
CA ALA A 170 -16.11 6.35 -7.51
C ALA A 170 -15.31 7.05 -8.62
N ASP A 171 -13.98 7.16 -8.48
CA ASP A 171 -13.11 7.68 -9.53
C ASP A 171 -13.07 6.75 -10.74
N ALA A 172 -13.03 5.45 -10.52
CA ALA A 172 -13.10 4.46 -11.60
C ALA A 172 -14.39 4.58 -12.40
N LEU A 173 -15.55 4.76 -11.76
CA LEU A 173 -16.83 4.94 -12.43
C LEU A 173 -16.88 6.27 -13.20
N LYS A 174 -16.34 7.36 -12.64
CA LYS A 174 -16.24 8.66 -13.34
C LYS A 174 -15.39 8.55 -14.62
N ILE A 175 -14.26 7.85 -14.55
CA ILE A 175 -13.38 7.60 -15.70
C ILE A 175 -14.08 6.74 -16.75
N HIS A 176 -14.72 5.62 -16.34
CA HIS A 176 -15.44 4.75 -17.29
C HIS A 176 -16.60 5.47 -17.97
N SER A 177 -17.30 6.35 -17.28
CA SER A 177 -18.37 7.16 -17.88
C SER A 177 -17.85 8.17 -18.91
N ARG A 178 -16.62 8.67 -18.74
CA ARG A 178 -15.95 9.51 -19.76
C ARG A 178 -15.48 8.70 -20.97
N LEU A 179 -14.95 7.48 -20.73
CA LEU A 179 -14.50 6.57 -21.78
C LEU A 179 -15.65 6.02 -22.63
N LEU A 180 -16.77 5.78 -22.00
CA LEU A 180 -17.92 5.10 -22.57
C LEU A 180 -19.17 5.97 -22.38
N PRO A 181 -19.35 7.02 -23.21
CA PRO A 181 -20.54 7.86 -23.16
C PRO A 181 -21.78 6.99 -23.36
N GLY A 182 -22.64 6.90 -22.36
CA GLY A 182 -23.84 6.05 -22.39
C GLY A 182 -23.82 4.87 -21.43
N VAL A 183 -22.74 4.68 -20.64
CA VAL A 183 -22.77 3.77 -19.47
C VAL A 183 -23.85 4.24 -18.51
N LYS A 184 -24.91 3.44 -18.37
CA LYS A 184 -26.01 3.72 -17.44
C LYS A 184 -25.83 2.99 -16.11
N LYS A 185 -25.22 1.79 -16.16
CA LYS A 185 -25.08 0.91 -15.01
C LYS A 185 -23.73 0.16 -15.01
N VAL A 186 -23.16 -0.01 -13.84
CA VAL A 186 -22.00 -0.87 -13.61
C VAL A 186 -22.39 -2.01 -12.67
N TRP A 187 -22.09 -3.23 -13.05
CA TRP A 187 -22.23 -4.40 -12.17
C TRP A 187 -20.97 -4.64 -11.38
N VAL A 188 -21.13 -4.78 -10.05
CA VAL A 188 -20.03 -5.05 -9.10
C VAL A 188 -20.18 -6.48 -8.61
N PHE A 189 -19.13 -7.29 -8.75
CA PHE A 189 -19.12 -8.69 -8.31
C PHE A 189 -18.16 -8.85 -7.15
N VAL A 190 -18.65 -9.35 -6.03
CA VAL A 190 -17.87 -9.61 -4.81
C VAL A 190 -18.12 -11.03 -4.32
N ASP A 191 -17.26 -11.55 -3.45
CA ASP A 191 -17.40 -12.85 -2.82
C ASP A 191 -17.69 -12.72 -1.31
N PRO A 192 -18.18 -13.78 -0.63
CA PRO A 192 -18.50 -13.75 0.79
C PRO A 192 -17.30 -13.98 1.71
N SER A 193 -16.06 -14.03 1.21
CA SER A 193 -14.85 -14.14 2.04
C SER A 193 -14.68 -12.93 2.97
N PRO A 194 -13.84 -13.00 4.00
CA PRO A 194 -13.55 -11.83 4.83
C PRO A 194 -13.09 -10.61 4.02
N THR A 195 -12.21 -10.81 3.03
CA THR A 195 -11.75 -9.75 2.12
C THR A 195 -12.89 -9.22 1.25
N GLY A 196 -13.71 -10.11 0.66
CA GLY A 196 -14.86 -9.70 -0.17
C GLY A 196 -15.89 -8.89 0.63
N ARG A 197 -16.14 -9.25 1.90
CA ARG A 197 -17.01 -8.44 2.78
C ARG A 197 -16.41 -7.08 3.10
N ALA A 198 -15.10 -6.99 3.35
CA ALA A 198 -14.44 -5.72 3.59
C ALA A 198 -14.51 -4.81 2.35
N ILE A 199 -14.21 -5.33 1.17
CA ILE A 199 -14.36 -4.66 -0.13
C ILE A 199 -15.80 -4.20 -0.35
N SER A 200 -16.79 -5.07 -0.11
CA SER A 200 -18.22 -4.74 -0.25
C SER A 200 -18.63 -3.57 0.64
N LYS A 201 -18.17 -3.56 1.89
CA LYS A 201 -18.45 -2.47 2.83
C LYS A 201 -17.82 -1.17 2.37
N GLN A 202 -16.58 -1.22 1.93
CA GLN A 202 -15.86 -0.03 1.45
C GLN A 202 -16.49 0.54 0.18
N ILE A 203 -16.83 -0.30 -0.80
CA ILE A 203 -17.54 0.15 -2.02
C ILE A 203 -18.81 0.91 -1.65
N LYS A 204 -19.63 0.38 -0.74
CA LYS A 204 -20.85 1.06 -0.29
C LYS A 204 -20.55 2.40 0.34
N LEU A 205 -19.56 2.47 1.24
CA LEU A 205 -19.17 3.72 1.90
C LEU A 205 -18.66 4.77 0.92
N GLU A 206 -17.81 4.40 -0.04
CA GLU A 206 -17.34 5.33 -1.08
C GLU A 206 -18.50 5.83 -1.97
N MET A 207 -19.41 4.94 -2.35
CA MET A 207 -20.55 5.28 -3.20
C MET A 207 -21.64 6.08 -2.49
N GLU A 208 -21.72 6.03 -1.17
CA GLU A 208 -22.60 6.89 -0.36
C GLU A 208 -22.02 8.30 -0.18
N GLN A 209 -20.69 8.43 -0.18
CA GLN A 209 -20.01 9.69 0.04
C GLN A 209 -19.77 10.49 -1.24
N GLU A 210 -19.71 9.83 -2.39
CA GLU A 210 -19.36 10.44 -3.66
C GLU A 210 -20.47 10.30 -4.70
N SER A 211 -20.74 11.40 -5.43
CA SER A 211 -21.64 11.34 -6.58
C SER A 211 -20.96 10.67 -7.76
N VAL A 212 -21.62 9.68 -8.36
CA VAL A 212 -21.17 8.97 -9.55
C VAL A 212 -22.16 9.15 -10.71
N PRO A 213 -21.67 9.18 -11.95
CA PRO A 213 -22.48 9.52 -13.12
C PRO A 213 -23.34 8.36 -13.66
N CYS A 214 -23.30 7.19 -13.04
CA CYS A 214 -24.06 6.00 -13.44
C CYS A 214 -24.65 5.28 -12.22
N SER A 215 -25.66 4.46 -12.43
CA SER A 215 -26.13 3.53 -11.41
C SER A 215 -25.13 2.36 -11.23
N TRP A 216 -25.21 1.68 -10.11
CA TRP A 216 -24.42 0.49 -9.85
C TRP A 216 -25.22 -0.57 -9.10
N GLU A 217 -24.90 -1.82 -9.33
CA GLU A 217 -25.57 -2.95 -8.70
C GLU A 217 -24.52 -3.96 -8.22
N MET A 218 -24.57 -4.31 -6.93
CA MET A 218 -23.63 -5.25 -6.34
C MET A 218 -24.25 -6.64 -6.24
N LYS A 219 -23.53 -7.64 -6.77
CA LYS A 219 -23.84 -9.06 -6.66
C LYS A 219 -22.81 -9.75 -5.80
N ILE A 220 -23.26 -10.48 -4.78
CA ILE A 220 -22.41 -11.34 -3.96
C ILE A 220 -22.49 -12.74 -4.54
N ALA A 221 -21.47 -13.16 -5.26
CA ALA A 221 -21.40 -14.51 -5.81
C ALA A 221 -20.90 -15.46 -4.69
N THR A 222 -21.69 -16.44 -4.32
CA THR A 222 -21.36 -17.40 -3.26
C THR A 222 -20.63 -18.62 -3.78
N THR A 223 -20.79 -18.93 -5.07
CA THR A 223 -20.11 -20.02 -5.77
C THR A 223 -19.55 -19.58 -7.10
N TRP A 224 -18.67 -20.42 -7.66
CA TRP A 224 -18.12 -20.23 -9.00
C TRP A 224 -19.21 -20.22 -10.09
N GLU A 225 -20.18 -21.12 -10.00
CA GLU A 225 -21.28 -21.23 -10.96
C GLU A 225 -22.20 -20.01 -10.91
N GLU A 226 -22.44 -19.49 -9.71
CA GLU A 226 -23.21 -18.27 -9.52
C GLU A 226 -22.48 -17.07 -10.15
N TYR A 227 -21.18 -16.92 -9.92
CA TYR A 227 -20.38 -15.88 -10.56
C TYR A 227 -20.48 -15.94 -12.08
N GLN A 228 -20.30 -17.12 -12.64
CA GLN A 228 -20.42 -17.32 -14.08
C GLN A 228 -21.80 -16.94 -14.63
N LYS A 229 -22.86 -17.29 -13.89
CA LYS A 229 -24.24 -16.91 -14.25
C LYS A 229 -24.40 -15.39 -14.23
N GLU A 230 -23.91 -14.72 -13.20
CA GLU A 230 -24.04 -13.27 -13.07
C GLU A 230 -23.23 -12.52 -14.16
N ILE A 231 -22.06 -13.00 -14.57
CA ILE A 231 -21.33 -12.43 -15.73
C ILE A 231 -22.17 -12.58 -17.01
N ARG A 232 -22.82 -13.73 -17.24
CA ARG A 232 -23.72 -13.91 -18.38
C ARG A 232 -24.91 -12.96 -18.32
N SER A 233 -25.47 -12.73 -17.14
CA SER A 233 -26.56 -11.77 -16.92
C SER A 233 -26.11 -10.33 -17.23
N ALA A 234 -24.92 -9.91 -16.77
CA ALA A 234 -24.36 -8.61 -17.08
C ALA A 234 -24.11 -8.42 -18.59
N ASN A 235 -23.68 -9.47 -19.30
CA ASN A 235 -23.53 -9.44 -20.75
C ASN A 235 -24.86 -9.22 -21.48
N ALA A 236 -25.95 -9.78 -20.97
CA ALA A 236 -27.29 -9.67 -21.55
C ALA A 236 -28.00 -8.36 -21.17
N ASP A 237 -27.56 -7.66 -20.14
CA ASP A 237 -28.14 -6.41 -19.68
C ASP A 237 -27.77 -5.26 -20.63
N PRO A 238 -28.75 -4.65 -21.34
CA PRO A 238 -28.46 -3.56 -22.26
C PRO A 238 -28.06 -2.25 -21.57
N GLU A 239 -28.34 -2.09 -20.27
CA GLU A 239 -27.95 -0.92 -19.50
C GLU A 239 -26.53 -1.05 -18.89
N ALA A 240 -26.05 -2.29 -18.77
CA ALA A 240 -24.71 -2.56 -18.25
C ALA A 240 -23.64 -2.07 -19.25
N GLY A 241 -22.89 -1.06 -18.86
CA GLY A 241 -21.79 -0.51 -19.66
C GLY A 241 -20.41 -1.01 -19.26
N ALA A 242 -20.25 -1.46 -18.00
CA ALA A 242 -19.01 -2.02 -17.48
C ALA A 242 -19.30 -3.00 -16.34
N ILE A 243 -18.29 -3.78 -15.96
CA ILE A 243 -18.29 -4.65 -14.77
C ILE A 243 -17.10 -4.34 -13.87
N TYR A 244 -17.27 -4.54 -12.57
CA TYR A 244 -16.21 -4.43 -11.58
C TYR A 244 -16.02 -5.79 -10.87
N PRO A 245 -15.12 -6.66 -11.38
CA PRO A 245 -14.90 -8.00 -10.84
C PRO A 245 -14.00 -7.95 -9.60
N ALA A 246 -14.59 -7.74 -8.44
CA ALA A 246 -13.93 -7.68 -7.13
C ALA A 246 -14.09 -8.98 -6.32
N ALA A 247 -14.65 -10.06 -6.90
CA ALA A 247 -14.60 -11.39 -6.33
C ALA A 247 -13.20 -11.99 -6.53
N LEU A 248 -12.54 -12.36 -5.43
CA LEU A 248 -11.14 -12.78 -5.44
C LEU A 248 -10.93 -14.21 -4.95
N LEU A 249 -11.99 -14.85 -4.41
CA LEU A 249 -11.97 -16.22 -3.91
C LEU A 249 -13.37 -16.84 -4.01
N LEU A 250 -13.51 -17.83 -4.87
CA LEU A 250 -14.75 -18.58 -5.05
C LEU A 250 -14.49 -20.09 -4.93
N LYS A 251 -15.53 -20.86 -4.65
CA LYS A 251 -15.49 -22.32 -4.68
C LYS A 251 -16.62 -22.84 -5.56
N ASP A 252 -16.38 -23.96 -6.25
CA ASP A 252 -17.44 -24.69 -6.96
C ASP A 252 -18.18 -25.68 -6.06
N GLY A 253 -19.18 -26.35 -6.62
CA GLY A 253 -19.96 -27.37 -5.92
C GLY A 253 -19.16 -28.61 -5.49
N GLU A 254 -17.98 -28.83 -6.04
CA GLU A 254 -17.06 -29.94 -5.71
C GLU A 254 -16.01 -29.51 -4.68
N GLY A 255 -15.97 -28.22 -4.32
CA GLY A 255 -15.06 -27.67 -3.30
C GLY A 255 -13.72 -27.17 -3.84
N HIS A 256 -13.52 -27.15 -5.18
CA HIS A 256 -12.34 -26.52 -5.76
C HIS A 256 -12.36 -25.02 -5.53
N SER A 257 -11.20 -24.46 -5.22
CA SER A 257 -11.03 -23.02 -5.00
C SER A 257 -10.50 -22.32 -6.25
N TYR A 258 -11.17 -21.27 -6.65
CA TYR A 258 -10.76 -20.33 -7.70
C TYR A 258 -10.27 -19.05 -7.05
N THR A 259 -9.03 -18.69 -7.36
CA THR A 259 -8.39 -17.46 -6.85
C THR A 259 -8.51 -16.32 -7.86
N ALA A 260 -8.09 -15.12 -7.51
CA ALA A 260 -8.18 -13.97 -8.41
C ALA A 260 -7.62 -14.23 -9.81
N PRO A 261 -6.43 -14.85 -10.02
CA PRO A 261 -5.95 -15.17 -11.36
C PRO A 261 -6.91 -16.04 -12.16
N ASP A 262 -7.50 -17.08 -11.54
CA ASP A 262 -8.42 -18.00 -12.21
C ASP A 262 -9.72 -17.28 -12.60
N ILE A 263 -10.28 -16.53 -11.64
CA ILE A 263 -11.53 -15.77 -11.82
C ILE A 263 -11.37 -14.72 -12.91
N LEU A 264 -10.29 -13.95 -12.89
CA LEU A 264 -10.05 -12.86 -13.83
C LEU A 264 -9.75 -13.39 -15.23
N ALA A 265 -8.95 -14.47 -15.35
CA ALA A 265 -8.68 -15.11 -16.66
C ALA A 265 -9.96 -15.60 -17.33
N TRP A 266 -10.86 -16.25 -16.56
CA TRP A 266 -12.15 -16.67 -17.07
C TRP A 266 -13.05 -15.48 -17.42
N THR A 267 -13.04 -14.43 -16.58
CA THR A 267 -13.86 -13.23 -16.79
C THR A 267 -13.51 -12.54 -18.11
N VAL A 268 -12.22 -12.34 -18.37
CA VAL A 268 -11.74 -11.74 -19.63
C VAL A 268 -12.21 -12.53 -20.86
N GLN A 269 -12.21 -13.87 -20.79
CA GLN A 269 -12.64 -14.72 -21.90
C GLN A 269 -14.16 -14.72 -22.11
N ASN A 270 -14.95 -14.44 -21.08
CA ASN A 270 -16.41 -14.58 -21.10
C ASN A 270 -17.19 -13.26 -20.99
N SER A 271 -16.55 -12.19 -20.52
CA SER A 271 -17.17 -10.86 -20.47
C SER A 271 -17.19 -10.20 -21.84
N LYS A 272 -18.34 -9.57 -22.16
CA LYS A 272 -18.51 -8.65 -23.31
C LYS A 272 -18.49 -7.18 -22.89
N LYS A 273 -18.26 -6.92 -21.61
CA LYS A 273 -18.23 -5.59 -21.02
C LYS A 273 -16.80 -5.28 -20.56
N PRO A 274 -16.33 -4.03 -20.63
CA PRO A 274 -15.04 -3.65 -20.08
C PRO A 274 -14.99 -3.88 -18.57
N GLU A 275 -13.89 -4.44 -18.10
CA GLU A 275 -13.66 -4.78 -16.71
C GLU A 275 -12.88 -3.65 -16.02
N ILE A 276 -13.47 -3.05 -15.00
CA ILE A 276 -12.78 -2.11 -14.12
C ILE A 276 -11.81 -2.90 -13.26
N ALA A 277 -10.54 -2.51 -13.23
CA ALA A 277 -9.53 -3.18 -12.42
C ALA A 277 -9.55 -2.68 -10.97
N LEU A 278 -9.70 -3.59 -9.99
CA LEU A 278 -9.61 -3.25 -8.57
C LEU A 278 -8.22 -2.73 -8.21
N ASN A 279 -7.17 -3.35 -8.73
CA ASN A 279 -5.80 -2.90 -8.56
C ASN A 279 -5.05 -2.91 -9.91
N TYR A 280 -3.97 -2.14 -9.99
CA TYR A 280 -3.26 -1.93 -11.25
C TYR A 280 -2.69 -3.23 -11.86
N ALA A 281 -2.32 -4.23 -11.05
CA ALA A 281 -1.76 -5.47 -11.55
C ALA A 281 -2.80 -6.31 -12.35
N PHE A 282 -4.09 -6.11 -12.13
CA PHE A 282 -5.14 -6.86 -12.80
C PHE A 282 -5.29 -6.54 -14.28
N THR A 283 -4.81 -5.38 -14.74
CA THR A 283 -4.70 -5.09 -16.18
C THR A 283 -3.70 -6.01 -16.87
N ARG A 284 -2.62 -6.38 -16.18
CA ARG A 284 -1.64 -7.34 -16.68
C ARG A 284 -2.17 -8.78 -16.68
N MET A 285 -3.23 -9.06 -15.91
CA MET A 285 -3.98 -10.31 -15.94
C MET A 285 -5.09 -10.31 -17.02
N GLY A 286 -5.22 -9.23 -17.78
CA GLY A 286 -6.12 -9.15 -18.93
C GLY A 286 -7.29 -8.18 -18.80
N LEU A 287 -7.60 -7.63 -17.62
CA LEU A 287 -8.71 -6.69 -17.46
C LEU A 287 -8.49 -5.40 -18.25
N PHE A 288 -9.59 -4.74 -18.64
CA PHE A 288 -9.55 -3.49 -19.40
C PHE A 288 -8.84 -2.35 -18.65
N GLY A 289 -9.15 -2.14 -17.36
CA GLY A 289 -8.44 -1.16 -16.53
C GLY A 289 -9.31 -0.04 -15.98
N GLY A 290 -8.77 1.18 -15.89
CA GLY A 290 -9.36 2.36 -15.27
C GLY A 290 -8.54 2.86 -14.07
N ALA A 291 -9.20 3.60 -13.14
CA ALA A 291 -8.58 3.93 -11.86
C ALA A 291 -8.52 2.67 -10.98
N ALA A 292 -7.37 2.38 -10.44
CA ALA A 292 -7.09 1.16 -9.69
C ALA A 292 -6.21 1.46 -8.47
N VAL A 293 -6.27 0.64 -7.43
CA VAL A 293 -5.40 0.80 -6.25
C VAL A 293 -3.93 0.78 -6.67
N ASP A 294 -3.19 1.82 -6.26
CA ASP A 294 -1.75 1.95 -6.44
C ASP A 294 -1.01 1.52 -5.17
N PHE A 295 -0.67 0.26 -5.10
CA PHE A 295 0.01 -0.31 -3.93
C PHE A 295 1.39 0.31 -3.68
N HIS A 296 2.12 0.70 -4.73
CA HIS A 296 3.42 1.33 -4.56
C HIS A 296 3.28 2.74 -3.97
N ALA A 297 2.34 3.54 -4.47
CA ALA A 297 2.07 4.87 -3.92
C ALA A 297 1.58 4.79 -2.46
N MET A 298 0.69 3.82 -2.15
CA MET A 298 0.20 3.58 -0.80
C MET A 298 1.33 3.18 0.15
N GLY A 299 2.20 2.25 -0.26
CA GLY A 299 3.40 1.90 0.49
C GLY A 299 4.36 3.08 0.68
N SER A 300 4.52 3.92 -0.35
CA SER A 300 5.32 5.15 -0.25
C SER A 300 4.74 6.14 0.77
N GLN A 301 3.41 6.29 0.83
CA GLN A 301 2.73 7.11 1.83
C GLN A 301 2.97 6.57 3.25
N ALA A 302 2.85 5.26 3.47
CA ALA A 302 3.17 4.61 4.75
C ALA A 302 4.66 4.75 5.11
N GLY A 303 5.57 4.64 4.13
CA GLY A 303 7.00 4.85 4.32
C GLY A 303 7.34 6.30 4.74
N GLN A 304 6.59 7.29 4.26
CA GLN A 304 6.71 8.68 4.73
C GLN A 304 6.31 8.81 6.20
N MET A 305 5.22 8.15 6.61
CA MET A 305 4.81 8.09 8.03
C MET A 305 5.86 7.39 8.89
N ALA A 306 6.41 6.26 8.43
CA ALA A 306 7.51 5.57 9.11
C ALA A 306 8.75 6.46 9.25
N ALA A 307 9.08 7.24 8.23
CA ALA A 307 10.17 8.22 8.30
C ALA A 307 9.91 9.35 9.32
N LEU A 308 8.67 9.80 9.49
CA LEU A 308 8.30 10.75 10.54
C LEU A 308 8.51 10.13 11.93
N VAL A 309 8.10 8.88 12.11
CA VAL A 309 8.31 8.13 13.37
C VAL A 309 9.81 7.99 13.67
N LEU A 310 10.63 7.60 12.70
CA LEU A 310 12.08 7.51 12.86
C LEU A 310 12.76 8.85 13.22
N LYS A 311 12.13 9.97 12.87
CA LYS A 311 12.55 11.33 13.27
C LYS A 311 12.00 11.77 14.64
N GLY A 312 11.35 10.89 15.37
CA GLY A 312 10.80 11.14 16.71
C GLY A 312 9.31 11.55 16.75
N GLY A 313 8.59 11.44 15.64
CA GLY A 313 7.14 11.63 15.62
C GLY A 313 6.41 10.51 16.37
N ALA A 314 5.44 10.85 17.20
CA ALA A 314 4.60 9.86 17.88
C ALA A 314 3.51 9.35 16.93
N PRO A 315 3.35 8.02 16.72
CA PRO A 315 2.32 7.49 15.83
C PRO A 315 0.91 7.96 16.17
N GLY A 316 0.56 8.02 17.45
CA GLY A 316 -0.75 8.48 17.92
C GLY A 316 -1.11 9.94 17.59
N ALA A 317 -0.12 10.75 17.17
CA ALA A 317 -0.29 12.11 16.70
C ALA A 317 -0.27 12.25 15.17
N ILE A 318 0.05 11.17 14.45
CA ILE A 318 0.05 11.13 12.98
C ILE A 318 -1.32 10.59 12.54
N PRO A 319 -2.13 11.36 11.78
CA PRO A 319 -3.43 10.92 11.32
C PRO A 319 -3.35 9.61 10.51
N ILE A 320 -4.35 8.75 10.67
CA ILE A 320 -4.59 7.66 9.72
C ILE A 320 -5.19 8.30 8.46
N GLU A 321 -4.55 8.04 7.34
CA GLU A 321 -4.97 8.59 6.04
C GLU A 321 -5.49 7.50 5.11
N ASP A 322 -6.39 7.86 4.22
CA ASP A 322 -6.72 7.02 3.07
C ASP A 322 -5.55 7.03 2.07
N ALA A 323 -5.38 5.95 1.30
CA ALA A 323 -4.50 5.95 0.14
C ALA A 323 -4.92 7.08 -0.81
N GLN A 324 -4.04 8.07 -0.98
CA GLN A 324 -4.38 9.34 -1.64
C GLN A 324 -4.38 9.23 -3.16
N ARG A 325 -3.69 8.21 -3.70
CA ARG A 325 -3.46 8.08 -5.13
C ARG A 325 -3.99 6.76 -5.65
N TYR A 326 -4.66 6.81 -6.80
CA TYR A 326 -4.90 5.64 -7.64
C TYR A 326 -3.93 5.64 -8.83
N ALA A 327 -3.72 4.48 -9.43
CA ALA A 327 -3.07 4.34 -10.73
C ALA A 327 -4.12 4.34 -11.84
N LEU A 328 -3.91 5.14 -12.87
CA LEU A 328 -4.70 5.08 -14.10
C LEU A 328 -4.04 4.10 -15.06
N VAL A 329 -4.65 2.95 -15.29
CA VAL A 329 -4.04 1.84 -16.01
C VAL A 329 -4.98 1.25 -17.07
N PHE A 330 -4.43 0.87 -18.24
CA PHE A 330 -5.22 0.32 -19.33
C PHE A 330 -4.52 -0.84 -20.02
N ASN A 331 -5.32 -1.80 -20.50
CA ASN A 331 -4.88 -2.89 -21.36
C ASN A 331 -5.39 -2.63 -22.79
N LEU A 332 -4.51 -2.23 -23.70
CA LEU A 332 -4.85 -1.89 -25.09
C LEU A 332 -5.27 -3.13 -25.90
N ASN A 333 -4.80 -4.32 -25.56
CA ASN A 333 -5.26 -5.54 -26.21
C ASN A 333 -6.73 -5.77 -25.90
N ARG A 334 -7.10 -5.67 -24.62
CA ARG A 334 -8.49 -5.80 -24.18
C ARG A 334 -9.39 -4.69 -24.74
N SER A 335 -8.86 -3.46 -24.79
CA SER A 335 -9.53 -2.32 -25.43
C SER A 335 -9.89 -2.62 -26.90
N LYS A 336 -8.91 -3.17 -27.66
CA LYS A 336 -9.10 -3.56 -29.06
C LYS A 336 -10.11 -4.71 -29.20
N GLU A 337 -10.06 -5.74 -28.36
CA GLU A 337 -11.00 -6.87 -28.37
C GLU A 337 -12.45 -6.40 -28.12
N LEU A 338 -12.63 -5.45 -27.22
CA LEU A 338 -13.94 -4.86 -26.90
C LEU A 338 -14.40 -3.79 -27.90
N GLY A 339 -13.55 -3.39 -28.87
CA GLY A 339 -13.84 -2.33 -29.83
C GLY A 339 -13.90 -0.93 -29.17
N ILE A 340 -13.24 -0.73 -28.02
CA ILE A 340 -13.24 0.52 -27.28
C ILE A 340 -12.01 1.32 -27.65
N GLN A 341 -12.19 2.56 -28.07
CA GLN A 341 -11.10 3.49 -28.31
C GLN A 341 -10.89 4.38 -27.06
N ILE A 342 -9.72 4.29 -26.45
CA ILE A 342 -9.36 5.15 -25.31
C ILE A 342 -8.87 6.49 -25.86
N PRO A 343 -9.44 7.64 -25.42
CA PRO A 343 -8.99 8.96 -25.86
C PRO A 343 -7.53 9.24 -25.55
N ALA A 344 -6.86 9.99 -26.44
CA ALA A 344 -5.43 10.24 -26.34
C ALA A 344 -5.04 10.99 -25.05
N ASP A 345 -5.86 11.92 -24.58
CA ASP A 345 -5.66 12.66 -23.32
C ASP A 345 -5.68 11.74 -22.11
N ILE A 346 -6.54 10.73 -22.10
CA ILE A 346 -6.61 9.72 -21.03
C ILE A 346 -5.38 8.79 -21.11
N LEU A 347 -4.96 8.36 -22.29
CA LEU A 347 -3.75 7.55 -22.45
C LEU A 347 -2.48 8.32 -22.03
N MET A 348 -2.42 9.62 -22.32
CA MET A 348 -1.29 10.46 -21.88
C MET A 348 -1.25 10.65 -20.35
N ALA A 349 -2.37 10.54 -19.68
CA ALA A 349 -2.47 10.62 -18.22
C ALA A 349 -2.31 9.25 -17.54
N ALA A 350 -2.23 8.15 -18.30
CA ALA A 350 -2.12 6.82 -17.73
C ALA A 350 -0.74 6.58 -17.08
N ASP A 351 -0.75 5.98 -15.90
CA ASP A 351 0.45 5.57 -15.16
C ASP A 351 1.08 4.30 -15.77
N ASP A 352 0.25 3.39 -16.31
CA ASP A 352 0.73 2.16 -17.00
C ASP A 352 -0.20 1.75 -18.15
N ILE A 353 0.40 1.28 -19.22
CA ILE A 353 -0.30 0.82 -20.42
C ILE A 353 0.22 -0.57 -20.81
N VAL A 354 -0.66 -1.56 -20.67
CA VAL A 354 -0.39 -2.92 -21.13
C VAL A 354 -0.72 -3.02 -22.62
N SER A 355 0.29 -3.29 -23.45
CA SER A 355 0.11 -3.55 -24.87
C SER A 355 0.83 -4.86 -25.24
N ALA A 356 0.40 -5.55 -26.31
CA ALA A 356 1.21 -6.61 -26.86
C ALA A 356 2.58 -6.03 -27.24
N LYS A 357 3.66 -6.74 -26.93
CA LYS A 357 4.94 -6.47 -27.58
C LYS A 357 4.72 -6.61 -29.08
N PRO A 358 5.20 -5.66 -29.89
CA PRO A 358 5.11 -5.75 -31.34
C PRO A 358 5.79 -7.02 -31.87
#